data_caa600570fc07e9fc6b8e03955020517
#
_entry.id   caa600570fc07e9fc6b8e03955020517
#
_cell.length_a   1.000
_cell.length_b   1.000
_cell.length_c   1.000
_cell.angle_alpha   90.00
_cell.angle_beta   90.00
_cell.angle_gamma   90.00
#
_symmetry.space_group_name_H-M   'P 1'
#
loop_
_entity.id
_entity.type
_entity.pdbx_description
1 polymer ?
#
loop_
_entity_poly.entity_id
_entity_poly.type
_entity_poly.pdbx_seq_one_letter_code
_entity_poly.pdbx_strand_id
1 'polypeptide(L)'
;WNEEDYPNHDGRYATIRSMCRMEMLYCYVDAFVMFEYPPKLLRELENVYVLTYLFSGSDMRCWLDVNKIPYQFADNEAIGLRSEVELKAIVKENLIFLSNRNLDATSQRRTTLSHGWYDNAKAEEIKKYQAMLRSCVVSEKAKAGEIFWTTYKDCEQKMAGDGYRKGVSKDLPAFLPCNIRATNMYRNYSLCMYTINLFKNPVEVNYLASQGVKVDEDTFALSEAIQFIFRGCIRKGEPMRLLVLSKRVRKLLEDWVNG
;
A
#
# COMPACT_ATOMS: atom_id res chain seq x y z
N TRP A 1 17.94 24.10 -11.77
CA TRP A 1 19.33 23.84 -12.12
C TRP A 1 20.07 25.17 -12.35
N ASN A 2 21.20 25.37 -11.69
CA ASN A 2 22.00 26.56 -11.88
C ASN A 2 23.00 26.34 -13.03
N GLU A 3 22.75 26.94 -14.18
CA GLU A 3 23.58 26.79 -15.37
C GLU A 3 24.90 27.61 -15.27
N GLU A 4 24.93 28.65 -14.44
CA GLU A 4 26.15 29.49 -14.26
C GLU A 4 27.23 28.72 -13.49
N ASP A 5 26.82 28.05 -12.39
CA ASP A 5 27.73 27.27 -11.57
C ASP A 5 28.05 25.89 -12.18
N TYR A 6 27.14 25.33 -12.98
CA TYR A 6 27.23 23.96 -13.52
C TYR A 6 26.91 23.88 -15.02
N PRO A 7 27.68 24.55 -15.90
CA PRO A 7 27.33 24.72 -17.32
C PRO A 7 27.42 23.43 -18.15
N ASN A 8 28.34 22.51 -17.82
CA ASN A 8 28.70 21.36 -18.67
C ASN A 8 28.62 20.01 -17.93
N HIS A 9 27.52 19.71 -17.31
CA HIS A 9 27.37 18.46 -16.53
C HIS A 9 26.75 17.31 -17.36
N ASP A 10 27.56 16.63 -18.17
CA ASP A 10 27.21 15.38 -18.85
C ASP A 10 27.48 14.13 -17.99
N GLY A 11 27.70 14.33 -16.69
CA GLY A 11 28.06 13.28 -15.76
C GLY A 11 26.87 12.74 -14.97
N ARG A 12 27.15 12.31 -13.73
CA ARG A 12 26.22 11.69 -12.78
C ARG A 12 24.86 12.40 -12.62
N TYR A 13 24.81 13.70 -12.82
CA TYR A 13 23.62 14.52 -12.61
C TYR A 13 22.92 14.97 -13.91
N ALA A 14 23.30 14.43 -15.06
CA ALA A 14 22.70 14.79 -16.36
C ALA A 14 21.18 14.56 -16.37
N THR A 15 20.69 13.47 -15.78
CA THR A 15 19.25 13.17 -15.66
C THR A 15 18.54 14.20 -14.79
N ILE A 16 19.13 14.58 -13.64
CA ILE A 16 18.57 15.61 -12.75
C ILE A 16 18.48 16.95 -13.45
N ARG A 17 19.53 17.36 -14.18
CA ARG A 17 19.55 18.57 -15.00
C ARG A 17 18.43 18.57 -16.03
N SER A 18 18.25 17.46 -16.74
CA SER A 18 17.15 17.30 -17.70
C SER A 18 15.78 17.45 -17.04
N MET A 19 15.57 16.82 -15.89
CA MET A 19 14.32 16.94 -15.12
C MET A 19 14.07 18.36 -14.62
N CYS A 20 15.11 19.09 -14.18
CA CYS A 20 14.99 20.50 -13.80
C CYS A 20 14.57 21.36 -14.99
N ARG A 21 15.18 21.17 -16.18
CA ARG A 21 14.84 21.89 -17.40
C ARG A 21 13.41 21.62 -17.88
N MET A 22 12.90 20.44 -17.60
CA MET A 22 11.51 20.05 -17.89
C MET A 22 10.52 20.48 -16.81
N GLU A 23 10.97 21.22 -15.79
CA GLU A 23 10.15 21.66 -14.66
C GLU A 23 9.49 20.50 -13.89
N MET A 24 10.18 19.36 -13.80
CA MET A 24 9.72 18.15 -13.13
C MET A 24 10.21 18.04 -11.68
N LEU A 25 11.11 18.93 -11.25
CA LEU A 25 11.69 18.92 -9.90
C LEU A 25 11.41 20.23 -9.18
N TYR A 26 10.91 20.11 -7.96
CA TYR A 26 10.61 21.23 -7.08
C TYR A 26 11.37 21.08 -5.77
N CYS A 27 12.02 22.16 -5.30
CA CYS A 27 12.56 22.22 -3.95
C CYS A 27 11.45 22.59 -2.96
N TYR A 28 11.32 21.81 -1.90
CA TYR A 28 10.41 22.09 -0.81
C TYR A 28 11.19 22.26 0.49
N VAL A 29 11.00 23.41 1.17
CA VAL A 29 11.68 23.84 2.42
C VAL A 29 13.21 23.68 2.39
N ASP A 30 13.83 23.92 1.24
CA ASP A 30 15.28 23.86 0.97
C ASP A 30 15.97 22.54 1.38
N ALA A 31 15.21 21.49 1.65
CA ALA A 31 15.72 20.22 2.12
C ALA A 31 15.26 19.02 1.29
N PHE A 32 14.17 19.16 0.52
CA PHE A 32 13.56 18.07 -0.22
C PHE A 32 13.37 18.44 -1.67
N VAL A 33 13.66 17.48 -2.55
CA VAL A 33 13.37 17.57 -3.97
C VAL A 33 12.17 16.70 -4.28
N MET A 34 11.08 17.32 -4.72
CA MET A 34 9.86 16.66 -5.13
C MET A 34 9.89 16.46 -6.64
N PHE A 35 9.56 15.25 -7.10
CA PHE A 35 9.38 14.94 -8.51
C PHE A 35 7.89 15.04 -8.85
N GLU A 36 7.57 15.84 -9.84
CA GLU A 36 6.22 15.99 -10.38
C GLU A 36 6.21 15.78 -11.90
N TYR A 37 5.16 15.10 -12.39
CA TYR A 37 4.90 15.06 -13.82
C TYR A 37 4.35 16.42 -14.28
N PRO A 38 4.85 16.98 -15.40
CA PRO A 38 4.33 18.23 -15.93
C PRO A 38 2.84 18.07 -16.32
N PRO A 39 1.93 18.92 -15.83
CA PRO A 39 0.50 18.84 -16.15
C PRO A 39 0.21 18.94 -17.65
N LYS A 40 1.09 19.59 -18.38
CA LYS A 40 1.02 19.73 -19.84
C LYS A 40 0.90 18.37 -20.54
N LEU A 41 1.58 17.33 -20.02
CA LEU A 41 1.51 15.99 -20.62
C LEU A 41 0.09 15.43 -20.68
N LEU A 42 -0.73 15.63 -19.62
CA LEU A 42 -2.11 15.17 -19.64
C LEU A 42 -3.03 16.07 -20.48
N ARG A 43 -2.74 17.37 -20.55
CA ARG A 43 -3.55 18.33 -21.29
C ARG A 43 -3.44 18.16 -22.81
N GLU A 44 -2.38 17.54 -23.29
CA GLU A 44 -2.19 17.21 -24.73
C GLU A 44 -2.91 15.91 -25.15
N LEU A 45 -3.46 15.15 -24.18
CA LEU A 45 -4.17 13.91 -24.44
C LEU A 45 -5.67 14.18 -24.53
N GLU A 46 -6.33 13.60 -25.53
CA GLU A 46 -7.77 13.73 -25.71
C GLU A 46 -8.57 13.10 -24.57
N ASN A 47 -8.14 11.90 -24.14
CA ASN A 47 -8.77 11.17 -23.03
C ASN A 47 -7.69 10.48 -22.19
N VAL A 48 -7.84 10.54 -20.87
CA VAL A 48 -6.97 9.84 -19.90
C VAL A 48 -7.84 9.03 -18.94
N TYR A 49 -7.56 7.75 -18.84
CA TYR A 49 -8.25 6.84 -17.91
C TYR A 49 -7.30 6.41 -16.81
N VAL A 50 -7.67 6.67 -15.55
CA VAL A 50 -6.92 6.26 -14.38
C VAL A 50 -7.61 5.06 -13.75
N LEU A 51 -6.98 3.88 -13.89
CA LEU A 51 -7.49 2.62 -13.34
C LEU A 51 -6.81 2.35 -11.99
N THR A 52 -7.47 2.72 -10.91
CA THR A 52 -7.01 2.45 -9.55
C THR A 52 -8.19 2.22 -8.63
N TYR A 53 -7.96 1.47 -7.55
CA TYR A 53 -8.99 1.27 -6.54
C TYR A 53 -8.93 2.38 -5.49
N LEU A 54 -10.10 2.86 -5.03
CA LEU A 54 -10.23 3.98 -4.08
C LEU A 54 -9.39 5.21 -4.50
N PHE A 55 -9.66 5.69 -5.70
CA PHE A 55 -8.96 6.84 -6.30
C PHE A 55 -8.82 8.05 -5.37
N SER A 56 -9.83 8.30 -4.52
CA SER A 56 -9.82 9.41 -3.55
C SER A 56 -8.63 9.42 -2.58
N GLY A 57 -8.03 8.25 -2.29
CA GLY A 57 -6.81 8.12 -1.48
C GLY A 57 -5.50 8.13 -2.28
N SER A 58 -5.56 8.23 -3.61
CA SER A 58 -4.38 8.09 -4.48
C SER A 58 -3.55 9.37 -4.60
N ASP A 59 -2.25 9.21 -4.92
CA ASP A 59 -1.36 10.31 -5.24
C ASP A 59 -1.82 11.06 -6.51
N MET A 60 -2.36 10.31 -7.48
CA MET A 60 -2.88 10.88 -8.71
C MET A 60 -4.02 11.89 -8.44
N ARG A 61 -4.94 11.57 -7.52
CA ARG A 61 -6.00 12.50 -7.12
C ARG A 61 -5.39 13.79 -6.53
N CYS A 62 -4.43 13.65 -5.60
CA CYS A 62 -3.76 14.81 -5.01
C CYS A 62 -3.05 15.66 -6.07
N TRP A 63 -2.36 15.01 -7.00
CA TRP A 63 -1.67 15.70 -8.09
C TRP A 63 -2.64 16.42 -9.05
N LEU A 64 -3.78 15.81 -9.40
CA LEU A 64 -4.81 16.46 -10.22
C LEU A 64 -5.41 17.69 -9.51
N ASP A 65 -5.64 17.58 -8.19
CA ASP A 65 -6.19 18.68 -7.39
C ASP A 65 -5.20 19.85 -7.29
N VAL A 66 -3.90 19.58 -7.03
CA VAL A 66 -2.84 20.60 -7.03
C VAL A 66 -2.79 21.34 -8.36
N ASN A 67 -2.86 20.61 -9.46
CA ASN A 67 -2.75 21.15 -10.81
C ASN A 67 -4.08 21.65 -11.39
N LYS A 68 -5.16 21.60 -10.60
CA LYS A 68 -6.52 22.02 -10.99
C LYS A 68 -6.99 21.36 -12.30
N ILE A 69 -6.67 20.07 -12.48
CA ILE A 69 -7.10 19.28 -13.62
C ILE A 69 -8.42 18.61 -13.25
N PRO A 70 -9.51 18.93 -13.96
CA PRO A 70 -10.81 18.33 -13.67
C PRO A 70 -10.81 16.84 -14.02
N TYR A 71 -11.52 16.05 -13.22
CA TYR A 71 -11.75 14.63 -13.47
C TYR A 71 -13.18 14.25 -13.09
N GLN A 72 -13.64 13.12 -13.61
CA GLN A 72 -14.92 12.53 -13.27
C GLN A 72 -14.75 11.03 -13.03
N PHE A 73 -15.61 10.47 -12.20
CA PHE A 73 -15.68 9.03 -12.03
C PHE A 73 -16.42 8.40 -13.21
N ALA A 74 -15.82 7.38 -13.80
CA ALA A 74 -16.50 6.60 -14.82
C ALA A 74 -17.53 5.66 -14.19
N ASP A 75 -18.58 5.36 -14.92
CA ASP A 75 -19.49 4.29 -14.58
C ASP A 75 -18.79 2.95 -14.83
N ASN A 76 -18.53 2.21 -13.77
CA ASN A 76 -17.82 0.93 -13.83
C ASN A 76 -18.58 -0.09 -14.69
N GLU A 77 -19.91 -0.12 -14.62
CA GLU A 77 -20.72 -1.07 -15.38
C GLU A 77 -20.67 -0.75 -16.88
N ALA A 78 -20.69 0.55 -17.24
CA ALA A 78 -20.59 0.98 -18.62
C ALA A 78 -19.27 0.60 -19.30
N ILE A 79 -18.19 0.42 -18.52
CA ILE A 79 -16.87 0.00 -19.02
C ILE A 79 -16.55 -1.46 -18.72
N GLY A 80 -17.54 -2.27 -18.31
CA GLY A 80 -17.40 -3.71 -18.07
C GLY A 80 -16.61 -4.06 -16.81
N LEU A 81 -16.47 -3.16 -15.85
CA LEU A 81 -15.86 -3.41 -14.55
C LEU A 81 -16.94 -3.72 -13.51
N ARG A 82 -16.57 -4.50 -12.50
CA ARG A 82 -17.43 -4.76 -11.34
C ARG A 82 -17.69 -3.47 -10.57
N SER A 83 -18.93 -3.30 -10.12
CA SER A 83 -19.30 -2.23 -9.21
C SER A 83 -18.62 -2.41 -7.83
N GLU A 84 -18.51 -1.32 -7.07
CA GLU A 84 -18.00 -1.40 -5.70
C GLU A 84 -18.90 -2.26 -4.81
N VAL A 85 -20.20 -2.22 -5.05
CA VAL A 85 -21.19 -3.03 -4.31
C VAL A 85 -20.95 -4.53 -4.53
N GLU A 86 -20.73 -4.94 -5.78
CA GLU A 86 -20.40 -6.36 -6.09
C GLU A 86 -19.08 -6.79 -5.48
N LEU A 87 -18.05 -5.91 -5.51
CA LEU A 87 -16.76 -6.19 -4.88
C LEU A 87 -16.91 -6.36 -3.35
N LYS A 88 -17.64 -5.47 -2.69
CA LYS A 88 -17.92 -5.58 -1.25
C LYS A 88 -18.71 -6.84 -0.91
N ALA A 89 -19.68 -7.21 -1.74
CA ALA A 89 -20.45 -8.45 -1.54
C ALA A 89 -19.56 -9.69 -1.60
N ILE A 90 -18.69 -9.80 -2.61
CA ILE A 90 -17.73 -10.91 -2.74
C ILE A 90 -16.81 -10.97 -1.53
N VAL A 91 -16.28 -9.82 -1.07
CA VAL A 91 -15.40 -9.78 0.08
C VAL A 91 -16.14 -10.15 1.37
N LYS A 92 -17.34 -9.63 1.57
CA LYS A 92 -18.17 -9.92 2.75
C LYS A 92 -18.50 -11.40 2.87
N GLU A 93 -18.77 -12.07 1.76
CA GLU A 93 -19.09 -13.49 1.71
C GLU A 93 -17.86 -14.39 1.94
N ASN A 94 -16.70 -13.98 1.42
CA ASN A 94 -15.54 -14.86 1.30
C ASN A 94 -14.34 -14.48 2.19
N LEU A 95 -14.30 -13.27 2.79
CA LEU A 95 -13.19 -12.85 3.63
C LEU A 95 -13.45 -13.15 5.11
N ILE A 96 -12.65 -14.03 5.68
CA ILE A 96 -12.73 -14.45 7.08
C ILE A 96 -11.66 -13.70 7.90
N PHE A 97 -12.07 -12.72 8.68
CA PHE A 97 -11.18 -12.03 9.61
C PHE A 97 -10.82 -12.95 10.79
N LEU A 98 -9.55 -13.29 10.90
CA LEU A 98 -9.05 -14.10 12.00
C LEU A 98 -8.92 -13.25 13.27
N SER A 99 -9.31 -13.81 14.41
CA SER A 99 -9.10 -13.25 15.73
C SER A 99 -7.81 -13.80 16.35
N ASN A 100 -7.19 -12.99 17.23
CA ASN A 100 -6.03 -13.42 18.00
C ASN A 100 -6.11 -12.77 19.39
N ARG A 101 -6.27 -13.59 20.44
CA ARG A 101 -6.41 -13.08 21.82
C ARG A 101 -5.28 -12.15 22.26
N ASN A 102 -4.05 -12.45 21.84
CA ASN A 102 -2.90 -11.62 22.21
C ASN A 102 -2.94 -10.27 21.46
N LEU A 103 -3.42 -10.25 20.22
CA LEU A 103 -3.63 -9.02 19.47
C LEU A 103 -4.74 -8.18 20.10
N ASP A 104 -5.84 -8.79 20.48
CA ASP A 104 -6.98 -8.12 21.10
C ASP A 104 -6.59 -7.48 22.45
N ALA A 105 -5.77 -8.20 23.25
CA ALA A 105 -5.23 -7.73 24.52
C ALA A 105 -4.10 -6.69 24.37
N THR A 106 -3.48 -6.55 23.20
CA THR A 106 -2.37 -5.64 22.98
C THR A 106 -2.88 -4.22 22.74
N SER A 107 -2.43 -3.27 23.56
CA SER A 107 -2.66 -1.85 23.29
C SER A 107 -1.82 -1.41 22.08
N GLN A 108 -2.45 -0.71 21.16
CA GLN A 108 -1.78 -0.14 20.00
C GLN A 108 -2.00 1.37 19.92
N ARG A 109 -0.92 2.11 19.64
CA ARG A 109 -1.01 3.51 19.23
C ARG A 109 -1.44 3.57 17.75
N ARG A 110 -1.96 4.71 17.31
CA ARG A 110 -2.34 4.92 15.90
C ARG A 110 -1.22 4.54 14.92
N THR A 111 0.05 4.77 15.29
CA THR A 111 1.24 4.52 14.47
C THR A 111 1.88 3.14 14.68
N THR A 112 1.32 2.27 15.53
CA THR A 112 1.87 0.91 15.72
C THR A 112 1.90 0.17 14.38
N LEU A 113 3.02 -0.51 14.08
CA LEU A 113 3.31 -1.19 12.82
C LEU A 113 3.47 -0.26 11.60
N SER A 114 3.65 1.06 11.80
CA SER A 114 4.14 1.97 10.76
C SER A 114 5.65 1.77 10.53
N HIS A 115 6.21 2.34 9.44
CA HIS A 115 7.65 2.27 9.19
C HIS A 115 8.46 2.80 10.38
N GLY A 116 8.14 4.02 10.84
CA GLY A 116 8.82 4.60 12.00
C GLY A 116 8.64 3.81 13.31
N TRP A 117 7.54 3.05 13.45
CA TRP A 117 7.41 2.13 14.57
C TRP A 117 8.40 0.97 14.44
N TYR A 118 8.55 0.37 13.25
CA TYR A 118 9.52 -0.71 13.01
C TYR A 118 10.96 -0.27 13.24
N ASP A 119 11.31 0.97 12.94
CA ASP A 119 12.65 1.52 13.16
C ASP A 119 12.99 1.62 14.65
N ASN A 120 11.99 1.89 15.49
CA ASN A 120 12.16 2.15 16.91
C ASN A 120 11.69 1.00 17.82
N ALA A 121 11.04 -0.03 17.26
CA ALA A 121 10.48 -1.13 18.05
C ALA A 121 11.58 -1.99 18.69
N LYS A 122 11.40 -2.30 19.97
CA LYS A 122 12.29 -3.21 20.70
C LYS A 122 12.12 -4.64 20.18
N ALA A 123 13.18 -5.43 20.27
CA ALA A 123 13.17 -6.83 19.83
C ALA A 123 12.04 -7.65 20.48
N GLU A 124 11.69 -7.34 21.74
CA GLU A 124 10.60 -8.01 22.46
C GLU A 124 9.22 -7.69 21.86
N GLU A 125 9.02 -6.47 21.38
CA GLU A 125 7.78 -6.07 20.73
C GLU A 125 7.65 -6.79 19.38
N ILE A 126 8.71 -6.85 18.59
CA ILE A 126 8.75 -7.60 17.34
C ILE A 126 8.43 -9.09 17.58
N LYS A 127 9.08 -9.71 18.60
CA LYS A 127 8.83 -11.12 18.96
C LYS A 127 7.36 -11.39 19.33
N LYS A 128 6.67 -10.45 19.96
CA LYS A 128 5.23 -10.59 20.25
C LYS A 128 4.42 -10.72 18.96
N TYR A 129 4.67 -9.87 17.98
CA TYR A 129 3.96 -9.93 16.69
C TYR A 129 4.36 -11.15 15.86
N GLN A 130 5.64 -11.56 15.88
CA GLN A 130 6.08 -12.84 15.28
C GLN A 130 5.35 -14.04 15.90
N ALA A 131 5.17 -14.05 17.23
CA ALA A 131 4.44 -15.12 17.91
C ALA A 131 2.95 -15.15 17.51
N MET A 132 2.32 -14.00 17.27
CA MET A 132 0.94 -13.92 16.78
C MET A 132 0.82 -14.52 15.37
N LEU A 133 1.77 -14.21 14.46
CA LEU A 133 1.80 -14.78 13.11
C LEU A 133 2.00 -16.29 13.16
N ARG A 134 2.96 -16.77 13.96
CA ARG A 134 3.21 -18.21 14.14
C ARG A 134 1.99 -18.93 14.72
N SER A 135 1.37 -18.35 15.75
CA SER A 135 0.14 -18.90 16.36
C SER A 135 -0.99 -19.01 15.33
N CYS A 136 -1.16 -18.00 14.47
CA CYS A 136 -2.13 -18.02 13.39
C CYS A 136 -1.88 -19.20 12.44
N VAL A 137 -0.65 -19.37 11.95
CA VAL A 137 -0.31 -20.48 11.04
C VAL A 137 -0.60 -21.84 11.67
N VAL A 138 -0.26 -22.00 12.95
CA VAL A 138 -0.50 -23.27 13.69
C VAL A 138 -1.99 -23.52 13.89
N SER A 139 -2.75 -22.51 14.33
CA SER A 139 -4.20 -22.65 14.56
C SER A 139 -4.97 -22.95 13.28
N GLU A 140 -4.57 -22.32 12.18
CA GLU A 140 -5.18 -22.49 10.87
C GLU A 140 -4.66 -23.72 10.12
N LYS A 141 -3.66 -24.44 10.66
CA LYS A 141 -2.99 -25.60 10.03
C LYS A 141 -2.54 -25.32 8.60
N ALA A 142 -2.14 -24.06 8.35
CA ALA A 142 -1.84 -23.59 7.01
C ALA A 142 -0.48 -24.10 6.52
N LYS A 143 -0.40 -24.48 5.23
CA LYS A 143 0.81 -24.95 4.57
C LYS A 143 1.50 -23.85 3.81
N ALA A 144 2.77 -24.01 3.49
CA ALA A 144 3.59 -23.01 2.79
C ALA A 144 2.96 -22.49 1.48
N GLY A 145 2.25 -23.35 0.72
CA GLY A 145 1.57 -22.97 -0.53
C GLY A 145 0.22 -22.28 -0.34
N GLU A 146 -0.19 -22.02 0.89
CA GLU A 146 -1.46 -21.36 1.22
C GLU A 146 -1.24 -19.98 1.84
N ILE A 147 0.00 -19.69 2.29
CA ILE A 147 0.34 -18.52 3.09
C ILE A 147 1.07 -17.48 2.24
N PHE A 148 0.59 -16.25 2.26
CA PHE A 148 1.36 -15.08 1.88
C PHE A 148 1.24 -13.99 2.94
N TRP A 149 2.32 -13.26 3.15
CA TRP A 149 2.37 -12.23 4.18
C TRP A 149 3.17 -11.03 3.73
N THR A 150 2.98 -9.91 4.38
CA THR A 150 3.67 -8.67 4.05
C THR A 150 4.11 -7.91 5.28
N THR A 151 5.21 -7.20 5.11
CA THR A 151 5.70 -6.10 5.93
C THR A 151 6.44 -5.12 5.02
N TYR A 152 7.02 -4.04 5.56
CA TYR A 152 7.95 -3.23 4.78
C TYR A 152 9.14 -4.08 4.35
N LYS A 153 9.64 -3.86 3.12
CA LYS A 153 10.66 -4.71 2.51
C LYS A 153 11.95 -4.77 3.34
N ASP A 154 12.37 -3.65 3.90
CA ASP A 154 13.53 -3.53 4.79
C ASP A 154 13.30 -4.13 6.19
N CYS A 155 12.03 -4.36 6.56
CA CYS A 155 11.64 -5.00 7.82
C CYS A 155 11.36 -6.51 7.68
N GLU A 156 11.46 -7.09 6.48
CA GLU A 156 11.19 -8.51 6.23
C GLU A 156 11.94 -9.41 7.21
N GLN A 157 13.26 -9.22 7.33
CA GLN A 157 14.09 -10.06 8.20
C GLN A 157 13.74 -9.88 9.69
N LYS A 158 13.28 -8.70 10.09
CA LYS A 158 12.81 -8.46 11.46
C LYS A 158 11.54 -9.21 11.78
N MET A 159 10.62 -9.34 10.81
CA MET A 159 9.31 -9.96 11.01
C MET A 159 9.24 -11.42 10.59
N ALA A 160 10.20 -11.91 9.81
CA ALA A 160 10.23 -13.31 9.40
C ALA A 160 10.34 -14.25 10.59
N GLY A 161 9.55 -15.33 10.58
CA GLY A 161 9.54 -16.35 11.65
C GLY A 161 9.21 -17.73 11.14
N ASP A 162 9.33 -18.70 12.03
CA ASP A 162 9.08 -20.10 11.70
C ASP A 162 7.61 -20.33 11.35
N GLY A 163 7.40 -21.20 10.37
CA GLY A 163 6.08 -21.59 9.88
C GLY A 163 5.52 -20.73 8.74
N TYR A 164 5.98 -19.48 8.58
CA TYR A 164 5.52 -18.60 7.51
C TYR A 164 6.65 -17.90 6.73
N ARG A 165 7.90 -18.06 7.13
CA ARG A 165 9.07 -17.46 6.48
C ARG A 165 9.32 -18.01 5.08
N LYS A 166 9.13 -19.33 4.92
CA LYS A 166 9.46 -20.03 3.67
C LYS A 166 8.21 -20.14 2.79
N GLY A 167 8.33 -19.80 1.52
CA GLY A 167 7.35 -20.13 0.50
C GLY A 167 7.54 -21.53 -0.07
N VAL A 168 6.85 -21.83 -1.16
CA VAL A 168 6.95 -23.13 -1.86
C VAL A 168 8.30 -23.28 -2.56
N SER A 169 8.81 -22.18 -3.13
CA SER A 169 10.09 -22.12 -3.84
C SER A 169 10.72 -20.74 -3.71
N LYS A 170 11.92 -20.56 -4.28
CA LYS A 170 12.56 -19.24 -4.38
C LYS A 170 11.77 -18.27 -5.24
N ASP A 171 11.08 -18.76 -6.27
CA ASP A 171 10.26 -17.96 -7.18
C ASP A 171 8.86 -17.70 -6.62
N LEU A 172 8.46 -18.46 -5.60
CA LEU A 172 7.19 -18.32 -4.88
C LEU A 172 7.46 -18.19 -3.36
N PRO A 173 8.07 -17.08 -2.91
CA PRO A 173 8.27 -16.83 -1.50
C PRO A 173 6.94 -16.59 -0.79
N ALA A 174 6.87 -16.86 0.51
CA ALA A 174 5.69 -16.51 1.30
C ALA A 174 5.60 -15.00 1.56
N PHE A 175 6.73 -14.31 1.60
CA PHE A 175 6.79 -12.85 1.74
C PHE A 175 6.54 -12.15 0.41
N LEU A 176 5.62 -11.18 0.41
CA LEU A 176 5.39 -10.25 -0.68
C LEU A 176 5.57 -8.82 -0.19
N PRO A 177 6.35 -7.99 -0.86
CA PRO A 177 6.35 -6.55 -0.60
C PRO A 177 4.94 -5.97 -0.78
N CYS A 178 4.52 -5.07 0.10
CA CYS A 178 3.17 -4.48 0.04
C CYS A 178 2.87 -3.74 -1.26
N ASN A 179 3.89 -3.15 -1.86
CA ASN A 179 3.80 -2.39 -3.11
C ASN A 179 3.97 -3.24 -4.38
N ILE A 180 3.98 -4.58 -4.27
CA ILE A 180 4.06 -5.44 -5.45
C ILE A 180 2.85 -5.20 -6.36
N ARG A 181 3.10 -5.09 -7.66
CA ARG A 181 2.06 -4.87 -8.68
C ARG A 181 2.04 -6.03 -9.68
N ALA A 182 0.91 -6.18 -10.38
CA ALA A 182 0.76 -7.07 -11.55
C ALA A 182 1.19 -8.54 -11.35
N THR A 183 1.00 -9.13 -10.16
CA THR A 183 1.23 -10.57 -9.95
C THR A 183 -0.06 -11.36 -9.75
N ASN A 184 -0.15 -12.51 -10.42
CA ASN A 184 -1.24 -13.48 -10.28
C ASN A 184 -0.78 -14.80 -9.64
N MET A 185 0.48 -14.88 -9.21
CA MET A 185 1.12 -16.11 -8.72
C MET A 185 0.47 -16.62 -7.43
N TYR A 186 -0.10 -15.72 -6.62
CA TYR A 186 -0.70 -16.03 -5.32
C TYR A 186 -2.21 -16.23 -5.37
N ARG A 187 -2.83 -16.25 -6.56
CA ARG A 187 -4.30 -16.35 -6.74
C ARG A 187 -4.98 -17.58 -6.10
N ASN A 188 -4.20 -18.56 -5.69
CA ASN A 188 -4.68 -19.77 -5.01
C ASN A 188 -4.34 -19.79 -3.50
N TYR A 189 -3.69 -18.76 -2.98
CA TYR A 189 -3.29 -18.68 -1.59
C TYR A 189 -4.46 -18.18 -0.74
N SER A 190 -4.75 -18.90 0.35
CA SER A 190 -5.97 -18.72 1.15
C SER A 190 -5.74 -18.16 2.55
N LEU A 191 -4.49 -17.91 2.96
CA LEU A 191 -4.15 -17.26 4.21
C LEU A 191 -3.26 -16.03 3.95
N CYS A 192 -3.83 -14.86 4.18
CA CYS A 192 -3.12 -13.58 4.12
C CYS A 192 -2.79 -13.08 5.52
N MET A 193 -1.54 -12.70 5.77
CA MET A 193 -1.15 -12.06 7.02
C MET A 193 -0.58 -10.67 6.71
N TYR A 194 -1.32 -9.63 7.09
CA TYR A 194 -1.01 -8.23 6.80
C TYR A 194 -0.47 -7.55 8.06
N THR A 195 0.80 -7.14 8.03
CA THR A 195 1.52 -6.62 9.21
C THR A 195 1.94 -5.16 9.10
N ILE A 196 1.32 -4.42 8.20
CA ILE A 196 1.69 -3.02 7.93
C ILE A 196 0.59 -2.08 8.38
N ASN A 197 1.00 -0.90 8.79
CA ASN A 197 0.15 0.27 9.00
C ASN A 197 0.69 1.41 8.17
N LEU A 198 0.19 1.55 6.96
CA LEU A 198 0.68 2.53 6.01
C LEU A 198 0.24 3.95 6.37
N PHE A 199 1.18 4.86 6.20
CA PHE A 199 0.98 6.30 6.23
C PHE A 199 1.73 6.90 5.03
N LYS A 200 1.27 8.04 4.57
CA LYS A 200 2.00 8.86 3.61
C LYS A 200 3.26 9.45 4.25
N ASN A 201 4.23 9.77 3.42
CA ASN A 201 5.40 10.50 3.90
C ASN A 201 4.95 11.86 4.47
N PRO A 202 5.31 12.21 5.71
CA PRO A 202 4.93 13.49 6.31
C PRO A 202 5.37 14.72 5.50
N VAL A 203 6.50 14.64 4.80
CA VAL A 203 6.99 15.73 3.92
C VAL A 203 6.04 15.92 2.75
N GLU A 204 5.59 14.83 2.12
CA GLU A 204 4.60 14.85 1.05
C GLU A 204 3.26 15.40 1.53
N VAL A 205 2.79 14.95 2.69
CA VAL A 205 1.55 15.44 3.30
C VAL A 205 1.62 16.95 3.56
N ASN A 206 2.73 17.43 4.11
CA ASN A 206 2.94 18.86 4.38
C ASN A 206 3.04 19.68 3.08
N TYR A 207 3.73 19.15 2.06
CA TYR A 207 3.77 19.79 0.74
C TYR A 207 2.38 19.92 0.15
N LEU A 208 1.59 18.84 0.08
CA LEU A 208 0.24 18.86 -0.45
C LEU A 208 -0.68 19.80 0.35
N ALA A 209 -0.54 19.82 1.67
CA ALA A 209 -1.27 20.76 2.52
C ALA A 209 -0.90 22.22 2.22
N SER A 210 0.37 22.52 1.93
CA SER A 210 0.80 23.87 1.52
C SER A 210 0.22 24.29 0.17
N GLN A 211 -0.13 23.30 -0.68
CA GLN A 211 -0.84 23.52 -1.96
C GLN A 211 -2.37 23.53 -1.79
N GLY A 212 -2.89 23.49 -0.56
CA GLY A 212 -4.31 23.47 -0.26
C GLY A 212 -5.01 22.11 -0.48
N VAL A 213 -4.25 21.04 -0.67
CA VAL A 213 -4.79 19.69 -0.91
C VAL A 213 -4.70 18.84 0.34
N LYS A 214 -5.83 18.31 0.79
CA LYS A 214 -5.91 17.39 1.93
C LYS A 214 -5.69 15.95 1.47
N VAL A 215 -4.74 15.29 2.12
CA VAL A 215 -4.49 13.85 1.95
C VAL A 215 -5.43 13.03 2.82
N ASP A 216 -6.06 12.02 2.24
CA ASP A 216 -6.84 11.01 2.97
C ASP A 216 -5.96 9.77 3.23
N GLU A 217 -5.25 9.78 4.36
CA GLU A 217 -4.36 8.70 4.76
C GLU A 217 -5.09 7.41 5.10
N ASP A 218 -6.36 7.48 5.52
CA ASP A 218 -7.13 6.28 5.86
C ASP A 218 -7.59 5.58 4.60
N THR A 219 -8.11 6.31 3.63
CA THR A 219 -8.45 5.76 2.30
C THR A 219 -7.21 5.26 1.55
N PHE A 220 -6.07 5.95 1.66
CA PHE A 220 -4.79 5.46 1.11
C PHE A 220 -4.41 4.11 1.71
N ALA A 221 -4.36 3.99 3.04
CA ALA A 221 -3.99 2.75 3.71
C ALA A 221 -4.97 1.60 3.41
N LEU A 222 -6.26 1.90 3.33
CA LEU A 222 -7.31 0.95 2.95
C LEU A 222 -7.12 0.45 1.51
N SER A 223 -6.89 1.35 0.56
CA SER A 223 -6.66 1.01 -0.85
C SER A 223 -5.48 0.05 -1.02
N GLU A 224 -4.36 0.35 -0.39
CA GLU A 224 -3.16 -0.50 -0.45
C GLU A 224 -3.41 -1.88 0.21
N ALA A 225 -4.11 -1.93 1.34
CA ALA A 225 -4.47 -3.19 1.98
C ALA A 225 -5.38 -4.06 1.11
N ILE A 226 -6.44 -3.48 0.53
CA ILE A 226 -7.36 -4.19 -0.37
C ILE A 226 -6.62 -4.71 -1.60
N GLN A 227 -5.82 -3.87 -2.26
CA GLN A 227 -5.05 -4.28 -3.43
C GLN A 227 -4.06 -5.42 -3.10
N PHE A 228 -3.50 -5.45 -1.89
CA PHE A 228 -2.66 -6.54 -1.43
C PHE A 228 -3.46 -7.83 -1.19
N ILE A 229 -4.57 -7.75 -0.46
CA ILE A 229 -5.44 -8.87 -0.14
C ILE A 229 -5.96 -9.57 -1.42
N PHE A 230 -6.30 -8.78 -2.44
CA PHE A 230 -6.73 -9.29 -3.76
C PHE A 230 -5.63 -9.98 -4.58
N ARG A 231 -4.42 -10.18 -4.05
CA ARG A 231 -3.42 -11.10 -4.62
C ARG A 231 -3.79 -12.56 -4.36
N GLY A 232 -4.50 -12.84 -3.25
CA GLY A 232 -4.95 -14.17 -2.86
C GLY A 232 -6.21 -14.65 -3.58
N CYS A 233 -6.75 -15.77 -3.09
CA CYS A 233 -7.89 -16.47 -3.70
C CYS A 233 -9.21 -15.68 -3.65
N ILE A 234 -9.31 -14.67 -2.79
CA ILE A 234 -10.48 -13.77 -2.72
C ILE A 234 -10.81 -13.15 -4.08
N ARG A 235 -9.80 -12.90 -4.92
CA ARG A 235 -9.98 -12.40 -6.28
C ARG A 235 -10.86 -13.29 -7.16
N LYS A 236 -10.90 -14.61 -6.85
CA LYS A 236 -11.72 -15.59 -7.56
C LYS A 236 -13.09 -15.81 -6.88
N GLY A 237 -13.37 -15.10 -5.79
CA GLY A 237 -14.54 -15.32 -4.97
C GLY A 237 -14.43 -16.61 -4.12
N GLU A 238 -13.21 -17.03 -3.78
CA GLU A 238 -12.98 -18.19 -2.93
C GLU A 238 -12.71 -17.74 -1.48
N PRO A 239 -13.10 -18.54 -0.48
CA PRO A 239 -12.90 -18.24 0.94
C PRO A 239 -11.42 -17.98 1.27
N MET A 240 -11.12 -16.83 1.89
CA MET A 240 -9.80 -16.44 2.29
C MET A 240 -9.77 -15.99 3.76
N ARG A 241 -8.79 -16.49 4.49
CA ARG A 241 -8.52 -16.13 5.89
C ARG A 241 -7.56 -14.95 5.92
N LEU A 242 -7.86 -13.97 6.76
CA LEU A 242 -7.08 -12.73 6.86
C LEU A 242 -6.73 -12.42 8.31
N LEU A 243 -5.44 -12.37 8.63
CA LEU A 243 -4.93 -11.80 9.88
C LEU A 243 -4.37 -10.40 9.61
N VAL A 244 -4.93 -9.39 10.22
CA VAL A 244 -4.43 -8.00 10.17
C VAL A 244 -3.92 -7.63 11.55
N LEU A 245 -2.62 -7.37 11.67
CA LEU A 245 -2.01 -7.04 12.97
C LEU A 245 -2.23 -5.57 13.40
N SER A 246 -2.40 -4.65 12.45
CA SER A 246 -2.74 -3.26 12.77
C SER A 246 -4.22 -3.11 13.06
N LYS A 247 -4.57 -2.72 14.29
CA LYS A 247 -5.98 -2.46 14.69
C LYS A 247 -6.61 -1.34 13.83
N ARG A 248 -5.83 -0.32 13.46
CA ARG A 248 -6.32 0.74 12.56
C ARG A 248 -6.70 0.17 11.20
N VAL A 249 -5.79 -0.54 10.54
CA VAL A 249 -6.04 -1.10 9.19
C VAL A 249 -7.15 -2.15 9.24
N ARG A 250 -7.19 -2.98 10.28
CA ARG A 250 -8.28 -3.94 10.49
C ARG A 250 -9.63 -3.23 10.55
N LYS A 251 -9.73 -2.18 11.38
CA LYS A 251 -10.97 -1.41 11.47
C LYS A 251 -11.38 -0.77 10.13
N LEU A 252 -10.43 -0.19 9.39
CA LEU A 252 -10.71 0.37 8.06
C LEU A 252 -11.27 -0.68 7.09
N LEU A 253 -10.71 -1.90 7.10
CA LEU A 253 -11.19 -3.01 6.27
C LEU A 253 -12.58 -3.49 6.72
N GLU A 254 -12.81 -3.66 8.02
CA GLU A 254 -14.11 -4.08 8.58
C GLU A 254 -15.20 -3.03 8.30
N ASP A 255 -14.90 -1.75 8.49
CA ASP A 255 -15.81 -0.64 8.19
C ASP A 255 -16.14 -0.60 6.68
N TRP A 256 -15.16 -0.79 5.81
CA TRP A 256 -15.35 -0.83 4.36
C TRP A 256 -16.22 -2.02 3.90
N VAL A 257 -16.01 -3.21 4.47
CA VAL A 257 -16.81 -4.42 4.14
C VAL A 257 -18.26 -4.28 4.59
N ASN A 258 -18.51 -3.59 5.71
CA ASN A 258 -19.83 -3.48 6.32
C ASN A 258 -20.62 -2.22 5.93
N GLY A 259 -19.95 -1.20 5.41
CA GLY A 259 -20.57 0.04 4.89
C GLY A 259 -20.83 -0.05 3.42
#